data_643cc344c4f903d262d277a2d3a08faa
#
_entry.id   643cc344c4f903d262d277a2d3a08faa
#
_cell.length_a   1.000
_cell.length_b   1.000
_cell.length_c   1.000
_cell.angle_alpha   90.00
_cell.angle_beta   90.00
_cell.angle_gamma   90.00
#
_symmetry.space_group_name_H-M   'P 1'
#
loop_
_entity.id
_entity.type
_entity.pdbx_description
1 polymer ?
#
loop_
_entity_poly.entity_id
_entity_poly.type
_entity_poly.pdbx_seq_one_letter_code
_entity_poly.pdbx_strand_id
1 'polypeptide(L)'
;MKKRVVVALGHRALGTTLPEQKEAVKKTAKVIGDLIEKGYQVAVTHSNAPQVGMIHTAMNEFAKQHEDYTAAPMSVCSAMSQGYIGYDLQNAIREELMDRGIYRTVSTILTQVIVDPYDEAFYTPTKVLGRYMDVEEASAERKKGNYVVEEPGKGFRRIVAAPNPVSIVEIDAIKALLDADQIVVACGGGGIPVLEQDHRLKGASAVIEKDLTAGKMAEETDADSLIILTSVEKVKINMDRPEEEELREISVDQAKAYMEEGHFGKYNMYPKFRAAVEFLEKREGRSALITSFDKLDEALKGKTGTLIR
;
A
#
# COMPACT_ATOMS: atom_id res chain seq x y z
N MET A 1 -22.79 11.64 11.44
CA MET A 1 -21.80 10.55 11.54
C MET A 1 -20.41 11.14 11.42
N LYS A 2 -19.39 10.52 12.03
CA LYS A 2 -18.00 10.91 11.82
C LYS A 2 -17.60 10.56 10.38
N LYS A 3 -16.76 11.41 9.76
CA LYS A 3 -16.22 11.09 8.44
C LYS A 3 -15.20 9.96 8.56
N ARG A 4 -15.28 9.00 7.65
CA ARG A 4 -14.35 7.87 7.55
C ARG A 4 -13.29 8.16 6.51
N VAL A 5 -12.04 7.88 6.85
CA VAL A 5 -10.90 8.09 5.96
C VAL A 5 -10.00 6.85 5.91
N VAL A 6 -9.58 6.50 4.71
CA VAL A 6 -8.50 5.53 4.50
C VAL A 6 -7.22 6.29 4.18
N VAL A 7 -6.15 5.99 4.91
CA VAL A 7 -4.82 6.60 4.73
C VAL A 7 -3.85 5.56 4.18
N ALA A 8 -3.35 5.79 2.99
CA ALA A 8 -2.36 4.94 2.34
C ALA A 8 -0.94 5.50 2.57
N LEU A 9 -0.16 4.82 3.41
CA LEU A 9 1.20 5.21 3.75
C LEU A 9 2.21 4.73 2.70
N GLY A 10 2.96 5.66 2.11
CA GLY A 10 4.08 5.35 1.22
C GLY A 10 5.30 4.84 1.98
N HIS A 11 6.31 4.37 1.25
CA HIS A 11 7.53 3.81 1.82
C HIS A 11 8.27 4.78 2.79
N ARG A 12 8.30 6.08 2.48
CA ARG A 12 8.96 7.07 3.34
C ARG A 12 8.35 7.20 4.75
N ALA A 13 7.09 6.78 4.92
CA ALA A 13 6.42 6.78 6.21
C ALA A 13 6.88 5.64 7.14
N LEU A 14 7.73 4.72 6.64
CA LEU A 14 8.10 3.50 7.35
C LEU A 14 9.61 3.26 7.43
N GLY A 15 10.43 3.88 6.57
CA GLY A 15 11.85 3.57 6.47
C GLY A 15 12.16 2.18 5.91
N THR A 16 13.43 1.81 5.86
CA THR A 16 13.92 0.54 5.30
C THR A 16 14.47 -0.40 6.37
N THR A 17 15.20 0.14 7.33
CA THR A 17 15.80 -0.61 8.45
C THR A 17 14.92 -0.49 9.70
N LEU A 18 15.10 -1.40 10.66
CA LEU A 18 14.38 -1.35 11.95
C LEU A 18 14.53 -0.02 12.70
N PRO A 19 15.75 0.55 12.86
CA PRO A 19 15.89 1.86 13.49
C PRO A 19 15.16 2.98 12.73
N GLU A 20 15.27 3.00 11.40
CA GLU A 20 14.54 3.97 10.56
C GLU A 20 13.03 3.80 10.70
N GLN A 21 12.55 2.56 10.71
CA GLN A 21 11.11 2.26 10.87
C GLN A 21 10.58 2.80 12.20
N LYS A 22 11.29 2.57 13.31
CA LYS A 22 10.90 3.07 14.63
C LYS A 22 10.77 4.60 14.67
N GLU A 23 11.68 5.31 14.04
CA GLU A 23 11.59 6.78 13.96
C GLU A 23 10.50 7.24 12.99
N ALA A 24 10.33 6.55 11.87
CA ALA A 24 9.32 6.89 10.86
C ALA A 24 7.89 6.67 11.38
N VAL A 25 7.63 5.56 12.09
CA VAL A 25 6.28 5.28 12.63
C VAL A 25 5.86 6.27 13.72
N LYS A 26 6.79 6.83 14.50
CA LYS A 26 6.50 7.91 15.47
C LYS A 26 5.99 9.18 14.74
N LYS A 27 6.65 9.55 13.63
CA LYS A 27 6.19 10.69 12.81
C LYS A 27 4.83 10.38 12.21
N THR A 28 4.64 9.16 11.70
CA THR A 28 3.37 8.69 11.15
C THR A 28 2.25 8.74 12.19
N ALA A 29 2.52 8.32 13.41
CA ALA A 29 1.58 8.35 14.51
C ALA A 29 1.04 9.76 14.79
N LYS A 30 1.90 10.79 14.74
CA LYS A 30 1.47 12.21 14.89
C LYS A 30 0.45 12.60 13.84
N VAL A 31 0.73 12.28 12.58
CA VAL A 31 -0.17 12.58 11.45
C VAL A 31 -1.51 11.85 11.58
N ILE A 32 -1.50 10.60 12.01
CA ILE A 32 -2.73 9.83 12.27
C ILE A 32 -3.47 10.41 13.49
N GLY A 33 -2.75 10.79 14.56
CA GLY A 33 -3.30 11.48 15.72
C GLY A 33 -4.03 12.76 15.35
N ASP A 34 -3.47 13.58 14.47
CA ASP A 34 -4.10 14.82 13.99
C ASP A 34 -5.44 14.56 13.28
N LEU A 35 -5.55 13.49 12.49
CA LEU A 35 -6.81 13.08 11.86
C LEU A 35 -7.83 12.65 12.90
N ILE A 36 -7.41 11.91 13.93
CA ILE A 36 -8.27 11.41 14.98
C ILE A 36 -8.80 12.57 15.86
N GLU A 37 -7.97 13.56 16.20
CA GLU A 37 -8.38 14.78 16.90
C GLU A 37 -9.38 15.62 16.10
N LYS A 38 -9.25 15.63 14.77
CA LYS A 38 -10.24 16.25 13.87
C LYS A 38 -11.55 15.47 13.75
N GLY A 39 -11.67 14.34 14.44
CA GLY A 39 -12.90 13.55 14.52
C GLY A 39 -13.10 12.52 13.44
N TYR A 40 -12.07 12.17 12.65
CA TYR A 40 -12.17 11.13 11.65
C TYR A 40 -12.18 9.72 12.26
N GLN A 41 -12.87 8.79 11.61
CA GLN A 41 -12.64 7.35 11.76
C GLN A 41 -11.53 6.96 10.77
N VAL A 42 -10.46 6.36 11.24
CA VAL A 42 -9.24 6.18 10.44
C VAL A 42 -8.91 4.71 10.25
N ALA A 43 -8.83 4.27 8.99
CA ALA A 43 -8.17 3.05 8.60
C ALA A 43 -6.83 3.39 7.90
N VAL A 44 -5.80 2.61 8.19
CA VAL A 44 -4.44 2.84 7.68
C VAL A 44 -3.99 1.62 6.91
N THR A 45 -3.47 1.82 5.71
CA THR A 45 -2.67 0.80 5.00
C THR A 45 -1.26 1.30 4.76
N HIS A 46 -0.31 0.41 4.56
CA HIS A 46 1.10 0.74 4.47
C HIS A 46 1.82 -0.02 3.38
N SER A 47 2.92 0.53 2.88
CA SER A 47 3.88 -0.18 2.03
C SER A 47 4.65 -1.24 2.82
N ASN A 48 5.17 -2.27 2.15
CA ASN A 48 6.00 -3.30 2.78
C ASN A 48 7.18 -3.75 1.90
N ALA A 49 7.44 -3.09 0.78
CA ALA A 49 8.35 -3.61 -0.25
C ALA A 49 9.76 -4.00 0.25
N PRO A 50 10.47 -3.20 1.08
CA PRO A 50 11.75 -3.63 1.65
C PRO A 50 11.59 -4.79 2.63
N GLN A 51 10.59 -4.73 3.50
CA GLN A 51 10.40 -5.70 4.57
C GLN A 51 10.00 -7.08 4.03
N VAL A 52 9.07 -7.15 3.09
CA VAL A 52 8.67 -8.43 2.49
C VAL A 52 9.82 -9.06 1.71
N GLY A 53 10.62 -8.25 1.02
CA GLY A 53 11.80 -8.72 0.31
C GLY A 53 12.87 -9.27 1.25
N MET A 54 13.14 -8.58 2.36
CA MET A 54 14.06 -9.04 3.40
C MET A 54 13.59 -10.36 4.02
N ILE A 55 12.34 -10.45 4.42
CA ILE A 55 11.75 -11.66 5.03
C ILE A 55 11.86 -12.82 4.05
N HIS A 56 11.44 -12.62 2.81
CA HIS A 56 11.52 -13.65 1.77
C HIS A 56 12.95 -14.14 1.54
N THR A 57 13.92 -13.23 1.47
CA THR A 57 15.34 -13.59 1.30
C THR A 57 15.85 -14.36 2.51
N ALA A 58 15.62 -13.87 3.72
CA ALA A 58 16.08 -14.52 4.95
C ALA A 58 15.52 -15.94 5.10
N MET A 59 14.21 -16.12 4.88
CA MET A 59 13.56 -17.43 4.98
C MET A 59 14.08 -18.41 3.93
N ASN A 60 14.32 -17.95 2.70
CA ASN A 60 14.85 -18.79 1.65
C ASN A 60 16.32 -19.16 1.85
N GLU A 61 17.16 -18.21 2.30
CA GLU A 61 18.58 -18.51 2.57
C GLU A 61 18.73 -19.47 3.76
N PHE A 62 17.90 -19.30 4.79
CA PHE A 62 17.89 -20.21 5.93
C PHE A 62 17.49 -21.63 5.50
N ALA A 63 16.42 -21.76 4.72
CA ALA A 63 15.93 -23.07 4.23
C ALA A 63 16.94 -23.79 3.30
N LYS A 64 17.81 -23.07 2.58
CA LYS A 64 18.88 -23.68 1.78
C LYS A 64 19.96 -24.36 2.63
N GLN A 65 20.19 -23.86 3.84
CA GLN A 65 21.23 -24.34 4.75
C GLN A 65 20.71 -25.39 5.75
N HIS A 66 19.38 -25.56 5.84
CA HIS A 66 18.73 -26.42 6.80
C HIS A 66 17.62 -27.24 6.14
N GLU A 67 17.87 -28.52 5.91
CA GLU A 67 16.96 -29.43 5.19
C GLU A 67 15.60 -29.64 5.89
N ASP A 68 15.55 -29.45 7.21
CA ASP A 68 14.32 -29.54 8.01
C ASP A 68 13.36 -28.35 7.80
N TYR A 69 13.79 -27.31 7.08
CA TYR A 69 13.00 -26.10 6.83
C TYR A 69 12.69 -25.93 5.36
N THR A 70 11.54 -25.34 5.07
CA THR A 70 11.09 -25.05 3.72
C THR A 70 11.11 -23.56 3.42
N ALA A 71 11.32 -23.22 2.15
CA ALA A 71 11.19 -21.84 1.67
C ALA A 71 9.79 -21.30 1.94
N ALA A 72 9.69 -20.07 2.43
CA ALA A 72 8.40 -19.44 2.71
C ALA A 72 7.74 -18.94 1.41
N PRO A 73 6.47 -19.29 1.14
CA PRO A 73 5.72 -18.71 0.04
C PRO A 73 5.57 -17.19 0.19
N MET A 74 5.41 -16.48 -0.93
CA MET A 74 5.27 -15.02 -0.94
C MET A 74 4.08 -14.53 -0.09
N SER A 75 2.96 -15.25 -0.11
CA SER A 75 1.79 -14.96 0.72
C SER A 75 2.10 -15.00 2.22
N VAL A 76 2.91 -15.97 2.67
CA VAL A 76 3.35 -16.07 4.06
C VAL A 76 4.31 -14.92 4.40
N CYS A 77 5.24 -14.58 3.51
CA CYS A 77 6.12 -13.43 3.71
C CYS A 77 5.33 -12.10 3.77
N SER A 78 4.28 -11.98 2.97
CA SER A 78 3.36 -10.83 3.03
C SER A 78 2.65 -10.75 4.39
N ALA A 79 2.13 -11.88 4.90
CA ALA A 79 1.51 -11.94 6.23
C ALA A 79 2.49 -11.56 7.34
N MET A 80 3.71 -12.09 7.30
CA MET A 80 4.77 -11.74 8.26
C MET A 80 5.12 -10.24 8.20
N SER A 81 5.15 -9.64 7.01
CA SER A 81 5.41 -8.22 6.85
C SER A 81 4.30 -7.33 7.42
N GLN A 82 3.04 -7.78 7.33
CA GLN A 82 1.91 -7.08 7.97
C GLN A 82 2.05 -7.07 9.50
N GLY A 83 2.39 -8.21 10.10
CA GLY A 83 2.67 -8.28 11.53
C GLY A 83 3.87 -7.42 11.93
N TYR A 84 4.96 -7.52 11.18
CA TYR A 84 6.20 -6.77 11.44
C TYR A 84 5.99 -5.25 11.45
N ILE A 85 5.36 -4.70 10.42
CA ILE A 85 5.12 -3.26 10.30
C ILE A 85 3.92 -2.84 11.15
N GLY A 86 2.86 -3.63 11.12
CA GLY A 86 1.63 -3.35 11.86
C GLY A 86 1.86 -3.27 13.37
N TYR A 87 2.74 -4.13 13.92
CA TYR A 87 3.14 -4.09 15.33
C TYR A 87 3.75 -2.73 15.71
N ASP A 88 4.69 -2.22 14.93
CA ASP A 88 5.33 -0.94 15.21
C ASP A 88 4.35 0.24 15.02
N LEU A 89 3.54 0.24 13.94
CA LEU A 89 2.53 1.27 13.70
C LEU A 89 1.47 1.29 14.81
N GLN A 90 0.94 0.13 15.19
CA GLN A 90 -0.07 0.00 16.23
C GLN A 90 0.42 0.57 17.56
N ASN A 91 1.65 0.24 17.97
CA ASN A 91 2.23 0.74 19.20
C ASN A 91 2.51 2.25 19.14
N ALA A 92 3.10 2.73 18.04
CA ALA A 92 3.39 4.16 17.90
C ALA A 92 2.12 5.02 17.87
N ILE A 93 1.08 4.59 17.15
CA ILE A 93 -0.20 5.31 17.13
C ILE A 93 -0.85 5.28 18.51
N ARG A 94 -0.84 4.13 19.20
CA ARG A 94 -1.38 4.03 20.55
C ARG A 94 -0.64 4.95 21.53
N GLU A 95 0.70 4.98 21.50
CA GLU A 95 1.52 5.88 22.32
C GLU A 95 1.16 7.33 22.08
N GLU A 96 1.15 7.78 20.83
CA GLU A 96 0.78 9.14 20.44
C GLU A 96 -0.63 9.54 20.92
N LEU A 97 -1.60 8.64 20.80
CA LEU A 97 -2.97 8.89 21.26
C LEU A 97 -3.05 9.02 22.80
N MET A 98 -2.31 8.18 23.52
CA MET A 98 -2.24 8.27 24.98
C MET A 98 -1.61 9.59 25.43
N ASP A 99 -0.55 10.06 24.76
CA ASP A 99 0.10 11.35 25.04
C ASP A 99 -0.85 12.53 24.80
N ARG A 100 -1.80 12.38 23.87
CA ARG A 100 -2.88 13.36 23.61
C ARG A 100 -4.10 13.19 24.52
N GLY A 101 -4.12 12.23 25.45
CA GLY A 101 -5.27 11.92 26.29
C GLY A 101 -6.43 11.25 25.54
N ILE A 102 -6.19 10.63 24.40
CA ILE A 102 -7.19 9.94 23.57
C ILE A 102 -7.10 8.43 23.82
N TYR A 103 -8.15 7.87 24.42
CA TYR A 103 -8.22 6.45 24.75
C TYR A 103 -8.98 5.68 23.68
N ARG A 104 -8.28 5.28 22.60
CA ARG A 104 -8.82 4.44 21.54
C ARG A 104 -7.91 3.27 21.26
N THR A 105 -8.50 2.13 20.98
CA THR A 105 -7.76 0.93 20.58
C THR A 105 -7.26 1.09 19.15
N VAL A 106 -6.02 0.66 18.93
CA VAL A 106 -5.42 0.51 17.61
C VAL A 106 -5.21 -0.98 17.37
N SER A 107 -5.74 -1.52 16.29
CA SER A 107 -5.67 -2.94 15.96
C SER A 107 -5.07 -3.15 14.57
N THR A 108 -4.13 -4.08 14.47
CA THR A 108 -3.61 -4.55 13.19
C THR A 108 -4.31 -5.85 12.81
N ILE A 109 -4.87 -5.88 11.60
CA ILE A 109 -5.55 -7.06 11.05
C ILE A 109 -4.69 -7.66 9.96
N LEU A 110 -4.34 -8.95 10.10
CA LEU A 110 -3.82 -9.72 8.97
C LEU A 110 -4.91 -9.79 7.90
N THR A 111 -4.61 -9.22 6.74
CA THR A 111 -5.64 -8.99 5.73
C THR A 111 -5.30 -9.72 4.45
N GLN A 112 -6.21 -10.59 4.02
CA GLN A 112 -6.17 -11.31 2.77
C GLN A 112 -6.97 -10.54 1.72
N VAL A 113 -6.50 -10.58 0.48
CA VAL A 113 -7.15 -9.91 -0.65
C VAL A 113 -7.30 -10.92 -1.79
N ILE A 114 -8.54 -11.15 -2.19
CA ILE A 114 -8.86 -12.04 -3.29
C ILE A 114 -8.39 -11.38 -4.59
N VAL A 115 -7.75 -12.17 -5.44
CA VAL A 115 -7.32 -11.79 -6.79
C VAL A 115 -7.90 -12.79 -7.80
N ASP A 116 -8.14 -12.31 -9.03
CA ASP A 116 -8.63 -13.17 -10.10
C ASP A 116 -7.50 -14.09 -10.58
N PRO A 117 -7.67 -15.43 -10.58
CA PRO A 117 -6.67 -16.36 -11.11
C PRO A 117 -6.36 -16.16 -12.60
N TYR A 118 -7.24 -15.49 -13.32
CA TYR A 118 -7.11 -15.20 -14.76
C TYR A 118 -6.62 -13.78 -15.04
N ASP A 119 -6.25 -13.00 -14.01
CA ASP A 119 -5.68 -11.66 -14.20
C ASP A 119 -4.42 -11.75 -15.07
N GLU A 120 -4.34 -10.88 -16.08
CA GLU A 120 -3.24 -10.82 -17.05
C GLU A 120 -1.86 -10.70 -16.38
N ALA A 121 -1.80 -10.10 -15.19
CA ALA A 121 -0.57 -9.95 -14.41
C ALA A 121 0.12 -11.31 -14.09
N PHE A 122 -0.63 -12.41 -14.03
CA PHE A 122 -0.03 -13.74 -13.84
C PHE A 122 0.70 -14.24 -15.08
N TYR A 123 0.29 -13.81 -16.25
CA TYR A 123 0.93 -14.18 -17.53
C TYR A 123 2.03 -13.21 -17.93
N THR A 124 1.93 -11.94 -17.46
CA THR A 124 2.89 -10.88 -17.78
C THR A 124 3.36 -10.19 -16.50
N PRO A 125 4.15 -10.86 -15.64
CA PRO A 125 4.65 -10.28 -14.40
C PRO A 125 5.51 -9.03 -14.66
N THR A 126 5.29 -7.98 -13.85
CA THR A 126 6.01 -6.71 -14.02
C THR A 126 6.56 -6.13 -12.72
N LYS A 127 6.10 -6.62 -11.58
CA LYS A 127 6.47 -6.04 -10.29
C LYS A 127 7.83 -6.53 -9.82
N VAL A 128 8.77 -5.62 -9.71
CA VAL A 128 10.13 -5.92 -9.23
C VAL A 128 10.12 -6.20 -7.73
N LEU A 129 10.80 -7.27 -7.33
CA LEU A 129 10.89 -7.73 -5.95
C LEU A 129 12.33 -8.05 -5.54
N GLY A 130 12.66 -7.75 -4.29
CA GLY A 130 13.91 -8.16 -3.66
C GLY A 130 15.16 -7.39 -4.13
N ARG A 131 16.31 -7.94 -3.81
CA ARG A 131 17.63 -7.39 -4.13
C ARG A 131 18.06 -7.66 -5.57
N TYR A 132 19.13 -6.99 -6.00
CA TYR A 132 19.83 -7.35 -7.20
C TYR A 132 20.55 -8.71 -7.02
N MET A 133 20.56 -9.49 -8.08
CA MET A 133 21.19 -10.80 -8.21
C MET A 133 22.27 -10.74 -9.28
N ASP A 134 23.26 -11.60 -9.17
CA ASP A 134 24.20 -11.88 -10.25
C ASP A 134 23.60 -12.86 -11.29
N VAL A 135 24.39 -13.19 -12.31
CA VAL A 135 23.98 -14.08 -13.42
C VAL A 135 23.68 -15.50 -12.93
N GLU A 136 24.45 -16.01 -11.97
CA GLU A 136 24.32 -17.37 -11.45
C GLU A 136 23.06 -17.49 -10.60
N GLU A 137 22.82 -16.53 -9.70
CA GLU A 137 21.61 -16.44 -8.90
C GLU A 137 20.35 -16.29 -9.79
N ALA A 138 20.42 -15.43 -10.81
CA ALA A 138 19.34 -15.24 -11.77
C ALA A 138 19.02 -16.51 -12.54
N SER A 139 20.06 -17.28 -12.95
CA SER A 139 19.88 -18.57 -13.61
C SER A 139 19.23 -19.60 -12.68
N ALA A 140 19.62 -19.62 -11.41
CA ALA A 140 19.03 -20.51 -10.41
C ALA A 140 17.53 -20.18 -10.16
N GLU A 141 17.18 -18.90 -10.11
CA GLU A 141 15.78 -18.47 -9.97
C GLU A 141 14.93 -18.84 -11.21
N ARG A 142 15.47 -18.65 -12.42
CA ARG A 142 14.78 -19.10 -13.66
C ARG A 142 14.54 -20.60 -13.68
N LYS A 143 15.51 -21.41 -13.23
CA LYS A 143 15.35 -22.89 -13.14
C LYS A 143 14.24 -23.31 -12.18
N LYS A 144 13.93 -22.49 -11.17
CA LYS A 144 12.80 -22.70 -10.25
C LYS A 144 11.45 -22.23 -10.84
N GLY A 145 11.44 -21.70 -12.07
CA GLY A 145 10.24 -21.15 -12.71
C GLY A 145 9.94 -19.70 -12.34
N ASN A 146 10.85 -19.00 -11.67
CA ASN A 146 10.68 -17.60 -11.34
C ASN A 146 11.03 -16.69 -12.50
N TYR A 147 10.28 -15.61 -12.67
CA TYR A 147 10.57 -14.57 -13.65
C TYR A 147 11.69 -13.64 -13.15
N VAL A 148 12.63 -13.33 -14.04
CA VAL A 148 13.78 -12.46 -13.74
C VAL A 148 14.01 -11.49 -14.88
N VAL A 149 14.16 -10.22 -14.56
CA VAL A 149 14.49 -9.13 -15.49
C VAL A 149 15.92 -8.65 -15.25
N GLU A 150 16.62 -8.30 -16.32
CA GLU A 150 17.90 -7.63 -16.26
C GLU A 150 17.71 -6.11 -16.22
N GLU A 151 18.40 -5.46 -15.29
CA GLU A 151 18.54 -4.00 -15.27
C GLU A 151 19.99 -3.67 -15.68
N PRO A 152 20.20 -3.08 -16.87
CA PRO A 152 21.55 -2.81 -17.39
C PRO A 152 22.43 -2.05 -16.40
N GLY A 153 23.63 -2.58 -16.15
CA GLY A 153 24.61 -1.99 -15.22
C GLY A 153 24.33 -2.20 -13.73
N LYS A 154 23.23 -2.89 -13.36
CA LYS A 154 22.88 -3.14 -11.95
C LYS A 154 22.75 -4.64 -11.62
N GLY A 155 22.49 -5.49 -12.62
CA GLY A 155 22.29 -6.93 -12.46
C GLY A 155 20.84 -7.35 -12.69
N PHE A 156 20.42 -8.43 -12.05
CA PHE A 156 19.14 -9.06 -12.26
C PHE A 156 18.22 -8.87 -11.06
N ARG A 157 16.91 -8.77 -11.32
CA ARG A 157 15.90 -8.74 -10.26
C ARG A 157 14.77 -9.70 -10.56
N ARG A 158 14.23 -10.30 -9.50
CA ARG A 158 13.00 -11.10 -9.61
C ARG A 158 11.83 -10.17 -9.89
N ILE A 159 10.95 -10.61 -10.79
CA ILE A 159 9.64 -9.97 -11.01
C ILE A 159 8.54 -10.95 -10.65
N VAL A 160 7.44 -10.42 -10.15
CA VAL A 160 6.27 -11.19 -9.73
C VAL A 160 5.00 -10.58 -10.32
N ALA A 161 3.94 -11.37 -10.36
CA ALA A 161 2.62 -10.90 -10.74
C ALA A 161 2.15 -9.80 -9.78
N ALA A 162 1.42 -8.83 -10.31
CA ALA A 162 0.76 -7.78 -9.54
C ALA A 162 -0.71 -7.66 -9.97
N PRO A 163 -1.55 -8.66 -9.64
CA PRO A 163 -2.95 -8.69 -10.03
C PRO A 163 -3.75 -7.60 -9.31
N ASN A 164 -4.91 -7.28 -9.86
CA ASN A 164 -5.84 -6.32 -9.28
C ASN A 164 -6.53 -6.91 -8.04
N PRO A 165 -6.78 -6.10 -6.99
CA PRO A 165 -7.58 -6.53 -5.85
C PRO A 165 -9.05 -6.66 -6.26
N VAL A 166 -9.67 -7.80 -5.97
CA VAL A 166 -11.10 -8.06 -6.23
C VAL A 166 -11.91 -7.69 -4.99
N SER A 167 -11.59 -8.27 -3.84
CA SER A 167 -12.26 -7.99 -2.57
C SER A 167 -11.35 -8.28 -1.38
N ILE A 168 -11.69 -7.69 -0.24
CA ILE A 168 -10.97 -7.85 1.03
C ILE A 168 -11.69 -8.88 1.88
N VAL A 169 -11.01 -9.96 2.25
CA VAL A 169 -11.63 -11.07 3.00
C VAL A 169 -12.10 -10.62 4.39
N GLU A 170 -11.28 -9.88 5.12
CA GLU A 170 -11.56 -9.45 6.49
C GLU A 170 -12.30 -8.09 6.56
N ILE A 171 -13.02 -7.71 5.50
CA ILE A 171 -13.66 -6.39 5.42
C ILE A 171 -14.68 -6.15 6.53
N ASP A 172 -15.45 -7.17 6.91
CA ASP A 172 -16.47 -7.05 7.97
C ASP A 172 -15.83 -6.80 9.34
N ALA A 173 -14.67 -7.41 9.62
CA ALA A 173 -13.91 -7.13 10.84
C ALA A 173 -13.36 -5.70 10.84
N ILE A 174 -12.84 -5.22 9.71
CA ILE A 174 -12.36 -3.85 9.55
C ILE A 174 -13.51 -2.85 9.81
N LYS A 175 -14.67 -3.07 9.20
CA LYS A 175 -15.86 -2.22 9.39
C LYS A 175 -16.33 -2.21 10.83
N ALA A 176 -16.43 -3.38 11.46
CA ALA A 176 -16.87 -3.50 12.86
C ALA A 176 -15.96 -2.71 13.82
N LEU A 177 -14.66 -2.76 13.63
CA LEU A 177 -13.70 -1.98 14.43
C LEU A 177 -13.83 -0.48 14.18
N LEU A 178 -13.98 -0.05 12.93
CA LEU A 178 -14.21 1.36 12.60
C LEU A 178 -15.54 1.87 13.18
N ASP A 179 -16.61 1.07 13.13
CA ASP A 179 -17.92 1.41 13.70
C ASP A 179 -17.84 1.50 15.23
N ALA A 180 -16.97 0.72 15.87
CA ALA A 180 -16.64 0.84 17.28
C ALA A 180 -15.65 1.99 17.60
N ASP A 181 -15.39 2.89 16.64
CA ASP A 181 -14.49 4.04 16.75
C ASP A 181 -13.02 3.66 17.08
N GLN A 182 -12.59 2.46 16.70
CA GLN A 182 -11.21 2.01 16.80
C GLN A 182 -10.40 2.42 15.56
N ILE A 183 -9.09 2.47 15.70
CA ILE A 183 -8.17 2.71 14.59
C ILE A 183 -7.71 1.36 14.05
N VAL A 184 -7.76 1.20 12.74
CA VAL A 184 -7.46 -0.07 12.09
C VAL A 184 -6.25 0.07 11.18
N VAL A 185 -5.26 -0.79 11.35
CA VAL A 185 -4.17 -1.00 10.38
C VAL A 185 -4.49 -2.28 9.62
N ALA A 186 -4.73 -2.18 8.31
CA ALA A 186 -5.15 -3.31 7.49
C ALA A 186 -4.58 -3.23 6.06
N CYS A 187 -4.68 -4.31 5.32
CA CYS A 187 -4.23 -4.39 3.92
C CYS A 187 -2.77 -4.00 3.70
N GLY A 188 -1.92 -4.19 4.71
CA GLY A 188 -0.49 -3.86 4.60
C GLY A 188 0.16 -4.53 3.40
N GLY A 189 0.96 -3.75 2.63
CA GLY A 189 1.62 -4.22 1.42
C GLY A 189 0.69 -4.52 0.25
N GLY A 190 -0.57 -4.09 0.32
CA GLY A 190 -1.62 -4.43 -0.64
C GLY A 190 -2.44 -5.67 -0.24
N GLY A 191 -2.21 -6.21 0.95
CA GLY A 191 -2.84 -7.43 1.43
C GLY A 191 -2.06 -8.70 1.09
N ILE A 192 -2.49 -9.82 1.67
CA ILE A 192 -2.00 -11.16 1.35
C ILE A 192 -2.79 -11.64 0.13
N PRO A 193 -2.15 -11.78 -1.06
CA PRO A 193 -2.88 -12.20 -2.24
C PRO A 193 -3.33 -13.65 -2.13
N VAL A 194 -4.64 -13.91 -2.31
CA VAL A 194 -5.23 -15.25 -2.26
C VAL A 194 -6.13 -15.51 -3.46
N LEU A 195 -6.14 -16.76 -3.89
CA LEU A 195 -7.09 -17.30 -4.87
C LEU A 195 -8.19 -18.03 -4.12
N GLU A 196 -9.43 -17.74 -4.44
CA GLU A 196 -10.57 -18.46 -3.91
C GLU A 196 -10.91 -19.68 -4.80
N GLN A 197 -10.93 -20.87 -4.20
CA GLN A 197 -11.29 -22.11 -4.87
C GLN A 197 -12.22 -22.90 -3.93
N ASP A 198 -13.47 -23.07 -4.28
CA ASP A 198 -14.45 -23.87 -3.51
C ASP A 198 -14.46 -23.51 -2.02
N HIS A 199 -14.57 -22.36 -1.56
CA HIS A 199 -14.53 -21.93 -0.15
C HIS A 199 -13.13 -22.02 0.52
N ARG A 200 -12.09 -22.36 -0.21
CA ARG A 200 -10.70 -22.37 0.29
C ARG A 200 -9.92 -21.20 -0.26
N LEU A 201 -9.16 -20.58 0.61
CA LEU A 201 -8.23 -19.52 0.22
C LEU A 201 -6.84 -20.13 0.08
N LYS A 202 -6.25 -19.97 -1.11
CA LYS A 202 -4.90 -20.41 -1.42
C LYS A 202 -4.01 -19.20 -1.71
N GLY A 203 -2.91 -19.06 -0.99
CA GLY A 203 -1.95 -18.00 -1.23
C GLY A 203 -1.46 -17.98 -2.68
N ALA A 204 -1.50 -16.82 -3.32
CA ALA A 204 -0.98 -16.61 -4.65
C ALA A 204 0.49 -16.19 -4.63
N SER A 205 1.25 -16.62 -5.65
CA SER A 205 2.65 -16.16 -5.86
C SER A 205 2.65 -14.79 -6.55
N ALA A 206 2.17 -13.78 -5.83
CA ALA A 206 1.94 -12.43 -6.34
C ALA A 206 2.18 -11.40 -5.23
N VAL A 207 2.17 -10.12 -5.60
CA VAL A 207 1.99 -8.99 -4.71
C VAL A 207 0.91 -8.09 -5.29
N ILE A 208 0.20 -7.37 -4.45
CA ILE A 208 -0.85 -6.46 -4.91
C ILE A 208 -0.35 -5.01 -4.78
N GLU A 209 -0.71 -4.16 -5.72
CA GLU A 209 -0.37 -2.75 -5.64
C GLU A 209 -1.12 -2.08 -4.49
N LYS A 210 -0.37 -1.60 -3.50
CA LYS A 210 -0.92 -1.04 -2.25
C LYS A 210 -1.96 0.05 -2.49
N ASP A 211 -1.73 0.91 -3.46
CA ASP A 211 -2.64 2.04 -3.70
C ASP A 211 -3.99 1.55 -4.25
N LEU A 212 -4.00 0.51 -5.09
CA LEU A 212 -5.24 -0.10 -5.56
C LEU A 212 -6.02 -0.75 -4.42
N THR A 213 -5.33 -1.47 -3.53
CA THR A 213 -6.00 -2.05 -2.35
C THR A 213 -6.46 -0.96 -1.37
N ALA A 214 -5.74 0.16 -1.25
CA ALA A 214 -6.20 1.29 -0.45
C ALA A 214 -7.52 1.87 -0.98
N GLY A 215 -7.63 2.02 -2.32
CA GLY A 215 -8.88 2.40 -2.99
C GLY A 215 -10.00 1.40 -2.74
N LYS A 216 -9.70 0.11 -2.87
CA LYS A 216 -10.65 -0.98 -2.58
C LYS A 216 -11.11 -0.98 -1.11
N MET A 217 -10.20 -0.80 -0.16
CA MET A 217 -10.53 -0.69 1.26
C MET A 217 -11.40 0.56 1.53
N ALA A 218 -11.11 1.68 0.88
CA ALA A 218 -11.93 2.88 0.99
C ALA A 218 -13.34 2.68 0.41
N GLU A 219 -13.44 1.98 -0.73
CA GLU A 219 -14.72 1.59 -1.33
C GLU A 219 -15.52 0.70 -0.38
N GLU A 220 -14.95 -0.43 0.05
CA GLU A 220 -15.66 -1.48 0.81
C GLU A 220 -15.96 -1.06 2.26
N THR A 221 -15.17 -0.15 2.86
CA THR A 221 -15.48 0.46 4.17
C THR A 221 -16.44 1.63 4.08
N ASP A 222 -16.90 1.99 2.88
CA ASP A 222 -17.73 3.17 2.62
C ASP A 222 -17.10 4.48 3.14
N ALA A 223 -15.80 4.64 2.92
CA ALA A 223 -15.08 5.84 3.35
C ALA A 223 -15.53 7.10 2.59
N ASP A 224 -15.44 8.25 3.25
CA ASP A 224 -15.70 9.56 2.65
C ASP A 224 -14.49 10.10 1.90
N SER A 225 -13.29 9.68 2.31
CA SER A 225 -12.04 10.17 1.70
C SER A 225 -10.97 9.10 1.65
N LEU A 226 -10.18 9.13 0.57
CA LEU A 226 -8.94 8.38 0.41
C LEU A 226 -7.77 9.37 0.45
N ILE A 227 -6.85 9.21 1.40
CA ILE A 227 -5.64 10.02 1.51
C ILE A 227 -4.44 9.16 1.12
N ILE A 228 -3.72 9.55 0.07
CA ILE A 228 -2.51 8.88 -0.39
C ILE A 228 -1.29 9.73 -0.04
N LEU A 229 -0.52 9.28 0.95
CA LEU A 229 0.70 9.95 1.37
C LEU A 229 1.90 9.43 0.57
N THR A 230 2.56 10.32 -0.13
CA THR A 230 3.64 10.03 -1.07
C THR A 230 4.85 10.96 -0.85
N SER A 231 5.80 10.97 -1.78
CA SER A 231 6.99 11.80 -1.68
C SER A 231 6.84 13.21 -2.25
N VAL A 232 5.75 13.47 -2.96
CA VAL A 232 5.49 14.78 -3.60
C VAL A 232 4.38 15.51 -2.89
N GLU A 233 4.54 16.82 -2.75
CA GLU A 233 3.55 17.70 -2.13
C GLU A 233 2.30 17.84 -3.01
N LYS A 234 2.51 18.09 -4.29
CA LYS A 234 1.47 18.15 -5.34
C LYS A 234 1.87 17.29 -6.52
N VAL A 235 0.89 16.76 -7.20
CA VAL A 235 1.12 16.05 -8.45
C VAL A 235 1.37 17.06 -9.56
N LYS A 236 2.25 16.70 -10.49
CA LYS A 236 2.56 17.52 -11.66
C LYS A 236 2.27 16.75 -12.94
N ILE A 237 1.84 17.49 -13.95
CA ILE A 237 1.77 17.04 -15.35
C ILE A 237 2.86 17.72 -16.17
N ASN A 238 3.15 17.20 -17.35
CA ASN A 238 4.21 17.71 -18.24
C ASN A 238 5.58 17.84 -17.56
N MET A 239 5.91 16.89 -16.67
CA MET A 239 7.17 16.93 -15.92
C MET A 239 8.39 17.13 -16.85
N ASP A 240 9.32 17.97 -16.39
CA ASP A 240 10.56 18.32 -17.11
C ASP A 240 10.32 19.01 -18.48
N ARG A 241 9.15 19.62 -18.68
CA ARG A 241 8.80 20.40 -19.87
C ARG A 241 8.48 21.85 -19.50
N PRO A 242 8.54 22.80 -20.46
CA PRO A 242 8.17 24.19 -20.21
C PRO A 242 6.73 24.39 -19.71
N GLU A 243 5.84 23.45 -20.04
CA GLU A 243 4.43 23.44 -19.67
C GLU A 243 4.17 22.65 -18.38
N GLU A 244 5.18 22.42 -17.54
CA GLU A 244 5.01 21.74 -16.24
C GLU A 244 4.01 22.51 -15.39
N GLU A 245 2.99 21.78 -14.89
CA GLU A 245 1.92 22.35 -14.09
C GLU A 245 1.68 21.51 -12.83
N GLU A 246 1.48 22.19 -11.69
CA GLU A 246 1.09 21.57 -10.42
C GLU A 246 -0.44 21.47 -10.34
N LEU A 247 -0.94 20.25 -10.13
CA LEU A 247 -2.36 20.01 -9.96
C LEU A 247 -2.79 20.29 -8.52
N ARG A 248 -3.75 21.18 -8.29
CA ARG A 248 -4.29 21.48 -6.96
C ARG A 248 -5.64 20.81 -6.72
N GLU A 249 -6.59 21.06 -7.59
CA GLU A 249 -7.93 20.48 -7.55
C GLU A 249 -8.35 20.13 -8.97
N ILE A 250 -8.76 18.89 -9.17
CA ILE A 250 -9.18 18.37 -10.47
C ILE A 250 -10.42 17.48 -10.33
N SER A 251 -11.19 17.42 -11.39
CA SER A 251 -12.31 16.48 -11.48
C SER A 251 -11.83 15.04 -11.79
N VAL A 252 -12.71 14.07 -11.57
CA VAL A 252 -12.49 12.67 -11.98
C VAL A 252 -12.23 12.57 -13.48
N ASP A 253 -12.96 13.33 -14.30
CA ASP A 253 -12.78 13.31 -15.76
C ASP A 253 -11.43 13.87 -16.18
N GLN A 254 -10.96 14.96 -15.54
CA GLN A 254 -9.61 15.47 -15.77
C GLN A 254 -8.53 14.45 -15.35
N ALA A 255 -8.73 13.78 -14.20
CA ALA A 255 -7.81 12.74 -13.76
C ALA A 255 -7.71 11.60 -14.78
N LYS A 256 -8.83 11.15 -15.35
CA LYS A 256 -8.86 10.14 -16.41
C LYS A 256 -8.14 10.62 -17.68
N ALA A 257 -8.42 11.84 -18.14
CA ALA A 257 -7.76 12.40 -19.31
C ALA A 257 -6.23 12.42 -19.14
N TYR A 258 -5.72 12.89 -18.01
CA TYR A 258 -4.28 12.89 -17.74
C TYR A 258 -3.66 11.49 -17.63
N MET A 259 -4.44 10.50 -17.18
CA MET A 259 -4.01 9.09 -17.18
C MET A 259 -3.90 8.54 -18.61
N GLU A 260 -4.86 8.82 -19.47
CA GLU A 260 -4.91 8.40 -20.88
C GLU A 260 -3.80 9.10 -21.70
N GLU A 261 -3.54 10.37 -21.45
CA GLU A 261 -2.46 11.15 -22.07
C GLU A 261 -1.06 10.71 -21.60
N GLY A 262 -0.98 9.84 -20.58
CA GLY A 262 0.29 9.25 -20.12
C GLY A 262 1.15 10.19 -19.28
N HIS A 263 0.58 11.19 -18.62
CA HIS A 263 1.31 12.11 -17.74
C HIS A 263 1.92 11.44 -16.51
N PHE A 264 1.44 10.25 -16.12
CA PHE A 264 1.82 9.59 -14.87
C PHE A 264 2.68 8.35 -15.10
N GLY A 265 3.81 8.28 -14.40
CA GLY A 265 4.69 7.11 -14.45
C GLY A 265 3.96 5.83 -14.02
N LYS A 266 4.02 4.80 -14.89
CA LYS A 266 3.29 3.52 -14.80
C LYS A 266 3.39 2.83 -13.44
N TYR A 267 4.53 2.92 -12.78
CA TYR A 267 4.81 2.19 -11.53
C TYR A 267 4.81 3.08 -10.28
N ASN A 268 4.50 4.35 -10.41
CA ASN A 268 4.58 5.32 -9.32
C ASN A 268 3.30 6.11 -9.14
N MET A 269 3.02 7.07 -10.01
CA MET A 269 1.85 7.97 -9.85
C MET A 269 0.58 7.39 -10.46
N TYR A 270 0.67 6.68 -11.57
CA TYR A 270 -0.48 6.07 -12.24
C TYR A 270 -1.34 5.18 -11.32
N PRO A 271 -0.78 4.25 -10.50
CA PRO A 271 -1.60 3.44 -9.60
C PRO A 271 -2.34 4.26 -8.55
N LYS A 272 -1.80 5.40 -8.13
CA LYS A 272 -2.45 6.31 -7.16
C LYS A 272 -3.66 7.01 -7.76
N PHE A 273 -3.52 7.51 -8.99
CA PHE A 273 -4.62 8.12 -9.73
C PHE A 273 -5.71 7.10 -10.04
N ARG A 274 -5.32 5.92 -10.51
CA ARG A 274 -6.25 4.84 -10.79
C ARG A 274 -7.06 4.46 -9.52
N ALA A 275 -6.39 4.27 -8.39
CA ALA A 275 -7.05 3.98 -7.12
C ALA A 275 -8.02 5.09 -6.69
N ALA A 276 -7.61 6.35 -6.86
CA ALA A 276 -8.46 7.50 -6.56
C ALA A 276 -9.70 7.56 -7.46
N VAL A 277 -9.53 7.42 -8.78
CA VAL A 277 -10.62 7.44 -9.76
C VAL A 277 -11.60 6.29 -9.49
N GLU A 278 -11.12 5.04 -9.39
CA GLU A 278 -11.97 3.88 -9.12
C GLU A 278 -12.77 4.03 -7.83
N PHE A 279 -12.17 4.60 -6.77
CA PHE A 279 -12.86 4.89 -5.51
C PHE A 279 -13.94 5.97 -5.65
N LEU A 280 -13.63 7.06 -6.36
CA LEU A 280 -14.54 8.21 -6.49
C LEU A 280 -15.76 7.89 -7.35
N GLU A 281 -15.60 7.07 -8.38
CA GLU A 281 -16.71 6.65 -9.27
C GLU A 281 -17.79 5.82 -8.57
N LYS A 282 -17.49 5.22 -7.42
CA LYS A 282 -18.45 4.35 -6.72
C LYS A 282 -19.53 5.09 -5.96
N ARG A 283 -19.30 6.34 -5.57
CA ARG A 283 -20.26 7.14 -4.80
C ARG A 283 -19.94 8.64 -4.93
N GLU A 284 -20.94 9.44 -5.21
CA GLU A 284 -20.82 10.90 -5.20
C GLU A 284 -20.48 11.45 -3.79
N GLY A 285 -19.86 12.62 -3.75
CA GLY A 285 -19.50 13.31 -2.52
C GLY A 285 -18.25 12.79 -1.82
N ARG A 286 -17.55 11.81 -2.40
CA ARG A 286 -16.23 11.35 -1.97
C ARG A 286 -15.12 12.29 -2.44
N SER A 287 -13.95 12.18 -1.81
CA SER A 287 -12.74 12.89 -2.23
C SER A 287 -11.51 12.01 -2.14
N ALA A 288 -10.53 12.25 -2.99
CA ALA A 288 -9.20 11.66 -2.88
C ALA A 288 -8.15 12.77 -2.80
N LEU A 289 -7.22 12.66 -1.85
CA LEU A 289 -6.16 13.64 -1.60
C LEU A 289 -4.81 12.96 -1.77
N ILE A 290 -3.97 13.48 -2.66
CA ILE A 290 -2.59 13.03 -2.85
C ILE A 290 -1.67 14.14 -2.36
N THR A 291 -0.82 13.86 -1.38
CA THR A 291 0.12 14.85 -0.86
C THR A 291 1.34 14.18 -0.21
N SER A 292 2.33 14.98 0.17
CA SER A 292 3.45 14.50 0.97
C SER A 292 3.06 14.38 2.44
N PHE A 293 3.80 13.51 3.12
CA PHE A 293 3.61 13.23 4.53
C PHE A 293 3.63 14.50 5.41
N ASP A 294 4.63 15.36 5.19
CA ASP A 294 4.85 16.57 5.99
C ASP A 294 3.84 17.69 5.67
N LYS A 295 3.03 17.54 4.62
CA LYS A 295 2.09 18.55 4.13
C LYS A 295 0.62 18.20 4.34
N LEU A 296 0.32 17.08 5.02
CA LEU A 296 -1.06 16.64 5.19
C LEU A 296 -1.93 17.68 5.89
N ASP A 297 -1.46 18.32 6.97
CA ASP A 297 -2.26 19.31 7.70
C ASP A 297 -2.59 20.54 6.84
N GLU A 298 -1.64 21.02 6.04
CA GLU A 298 -1.87 22.09 5.08
C GLU A 298 -2.82 21.67 3.95
N ALA A 299 -2.68 20.43 3.49
CA ALA A 299 -3.50 19.88 2.41
C ALA A 299 -4.97 19.69 2.86
N LEU A 300 -5.20 19.22 4.08
CA LEU A 300 -6.54 19.13 4.67
C LEU A 300 -7.24 20.49 4.83
N LYS A 301 -6.45 21.58 4.92
CA LYS A 301 -6.94 22.96 4.92
C LYS A 301 -7.12 23.55 3.52
N GLY A 302 -6.88 22.74 2.46
CA GLY A 302 -6.97 23.17 1.06
C GLY A 302 -5.83 24.11 0.60
N LYS A 303 -4.73 24.19 1.37
CA LYS A 303 -3.61 25.09 1.04
C LYS A 303 -2.63 24.46 0.04
N THR A 304 -2.54 23.15 0.03
CA THR A 304 -1.64 22.38 -0.83
C THR A 304 -2.19 20.98 -1.10
N GLY A 305 -1.40 20.10 -1.75
CA GLY A 305 -1.83 18.77 -2.18
C GLY A 305 -2.59 18.79 -3.49
N THR A 306 -2.89 17.61 -4.02
CA THR A 306 -3.76 17.43 -5.20
C THR A 306 -5.05 16.75 -4.72
N LEU A 307 -6.14 17.48 -4.79
CA LEU A 307 -7.49 17.02 -4.47
C LEU A 307 -8.20 16.57 -5.75
N ILE A 308 -8.79 15.38 -5.72
CA ILE A 308 -9.61 14.83 -6.82
C ILE A 308 -11.04 14.64 -6.29
N ARG A 309 -12.04 15.17 -7.00
CA ARG A 309 -13.46 15.04 -6.63
C ARG A 309 -14.42 15.19 -7.81
#